data_f40560b8a39754c98e4af9e3629a2584
#
_entry.id   f40560b8a39754c98e4af9e3629a2584
#
_cell.length_a   1.000
_cell.length_b   1.000
_cell.length_c   1.000
_cell.angle_alpha   90.00
_cell.angle_beta   90.00
_cell.angle_gamma   90.00
#
_symmetry.space_group_name_H-M   'P 1'
#
loop_
_entity.id
_entity.type
_entity.pdbx_description
1 polymer ?
#
loop_
_entity_poly.entity_id
_entity_poly.type
_entity_poly.pdbx_seq_one_letter_code
_entity_poly.pdbx_strand_id
1 'polypeptide(L)' 'MKMTEIKDLTMPELSAKSRDFRQEIFNLRLQQASSQLEKPARLRLLRRDIARLETRITQLRNKPA' A
#
# COMPACT_ATOMS: atom_id res chain seq x y z
N MET A 1 2.37 7.54 2.36
CA MET A 1 1.86 7.67 3.75
C MET A 1 3.01 7.66 4.73
N LYS A 2 2.91 8.46 5.76
CA LYS A 2 3.89 8.44 6.84
C LYS A 2 3.55 7.32 7.82
N MET A 3 4.57 6.74 8.44
CA MET A 3 4.36 5.66 9.40
C MET A 3 3.50 6.07 10.58
N THR A 4 3.58 7.35 10.99
CA THR A 4 2.74 7.89 12.06
C THR A 4 1.26 7.80 11.73
N GLU A 5 0.89 8.05 10.48
CA GLU A 5 -0.49 7.93 10.03
C GLU A 5 -0.95 6.47 10.03
N ILE A 6 -0.06 5.57 9.62
CA ILE A 6 -0.35 4.14 9.55
C ILE A 6 -0.57 3.57 10.95
N LYS A 7 0.19 4.02 11.95
CA LYS A 7 0.06 3.52 13.31
C LYS A 7 -1.30 3.83 13.95
N ASP A 8 -1.97 4.87 13.48
CA ASP A 8 -3.26 5.26 14.01
C ASP A 8 -4.44 4.47 13.39
N LEU A 9 -4.16 3.65 12.40
CA LEU A 9 -5.20 2.90 11.70
C LEU A 9 -5.51 1.57 12.39
N THR A 10 -6.78 1.19 12.36
CA THR A 10 -7.21 -0.13 12.84
C THR A 10 -6.91 -1.21 11.80
N MET A 11 -6.98 -2.49 12.21
CA MET A 11 -6.76 -3.59 11.28
C MET A 11 -7.68 -3.56 10.06
N PRO A 12 -9.00 -3.35 10.20
CA PRO A 12 -9.88 -3.24 9.03
C PRO A 12 -9.48 -2.09 8.11
N GLU A 13 -9.07 -0.95 8.68
CA GLU A 13 -8.64 0.20 7.88
C GLU A 13 -7.35 -0.09 7.13
N LEU A 14 -6.38 -0.75 7.79
CA LEU A 14 -5.13 -1.15 7.16
C LEU A 14 -5.38 -2.11 5.99
N SER A 15 -6.24 -3.09 6.20
CA SER A 15 -6.59 -4.07 5.15
C SER A 15 -7.26 -3.38 3.97
N ALA A 16 -8.17 -2.45 4.23
CA ALA A 16 -8.87 -1.72 3.18
C ALA A 16 -7.89 -0.87 2.36
N LYS A 17 -7.00 -0.15 3.02
CA LYS A 17 -6.00 0.67 2.31
C LYS A 17 -5.03 -0.18 1.51
N SER A 18 -4.60 -1.31 2.05
CA SER A 18 -3.73 -2.23 1.35
C SER A 18 -4.38 -2.74 0.07
N ARG A 19 -5.66 -3.09 0.16
CA ARG A 19 -6.44 -3.56 -1.00
C ARG A 19 -6.54 -2.46 -2.06
N ASP A 20 -6.86 -1.25 -1.63
CA ASP A 20 -7.00 -0.11 -2.55
C ASP A 20 -5.69 0.18 -3.25
N PHE A 21 -4.57 0.18 -2.54
CA PHE A 21 -3.26 0.45 -3.12
C PHE A 21 -2.85 -0.67 -4.09
N ARG A 22 -3.15 -1.91 -3.77
CA ARG A 22 -2.87 -3.03 -4.68
C ARG A 22 -3.68 -2.93 -5.95
N GLN A 23 -4.93 -2.51 -5.84
CA GLN A 23 -5.78 -2.29 -7.02
C GLN A 23 -5.22 -1.16 -7.88
N GLU A 24 -4.75 -0.09 -7.26
CA GLU A 24 -4.14 1.02 -7.98
C GLU A 24 -2.85 0.58 -8.68
N ILE A 25 -2.01 -0.22 -8.02
CA ILE A 25 -0.80 -0.76 -8.65
C ILE A 25 -1.15 -1.62 -9.85
N PHE A 26 -2.17 -2.46 -9.72
CA PHE A 26 -2.62 -3.31 -10.82
C PHE A 26 -3.01 -2.47 -12.03
N ASN A 27 -3.79 -1.42 -11.80
CA ASN A 27 -4.21 -0.51 -12.87
C ASN A 27 -3.02 0.21 -13.50
N LEU A 28 -2.06 0.67 -12.68
CA LEU A 28 -0.86 1.33 -13.18
C LEU A 28 0.00 0.39 -14.01
N ARG A 29 0.11 -0.87 -13.61
CA ARG A 29 0.85 -1.87 -14.37
C ARG A 29 0.21 -2.13 -15.73
N LEU A 30 -1.12 -2.13 -15.80
CA LEU A 30 -1.82 -2.25 -17.07
C LEU A 30 -1.51 -1.06 -17.98
N GLN A 31 -1.49 0.15 -17.42
CA GLN A 31 -1.13 1.34 -18.18
C GLN A 31 0.31 1.27 -18.67
N GLN A 32 1.21 0.79 -17.83
CA GLN A 32 2.62 0.62 -18.20
C GLN A 32 2.77 -0.38 -19.36
N ALA A 33 2.02 -1.48 -19.30
CA ALA A 33 2.07 -2.50 -20.34
C ALA A 33 1.60 -1.96 -21.70
N SER A 34 0.66 -1.00 -21.68
CA SER A 34 0.17 -0.36 -22.92
C SER A 34 0.93 0.93 -23.23
N SER A 35 2.04 1.18 -22.56
CA SER A 35 2.91 2.36 -22.75
C SER A 35 2.20 3.69 -22.48
N GLN A 36 1.17 3.67 -21.62
CA GLN A 36 0.40 4.87 -21.29
C GLN A 36 0.76 5.44 -19.92
N LEU A 37 1.69 4.82 -19.21
CA LEU A 37 2.08 5.29 -17.87
C LEU A 37 3.03 6.48 -17.99
N GLU A 38 2.56 7.65 -17.54
CA GLU A 38 3.34 8.88 -17.61
C GLU A 38 4.17 9.13 -16.35
N LYS A 39 3.77 8.54 -15.20
CA LYS A 39 4.41 8.83 -13.91
C LYS A 39 4.84 7.56 -13.19
N PRO A 40 5.97 6.96 -13.56
CA PRO A 40 6.45 5.75 -12.88
C PRO A 40 6.75 5.97 -11.38
N ALA A 41 6.98 7.21 -10.97
CA ALA A 41 7.21 7.54 -9.56
C ALA A 41 6.01 7.16 -8.69
N ARG A 42 4.79 7.27 -9.19
CA ARG A 42 3.58 6.89 -8.45
C ARG A 42 3.60 5.41 -8.09
N LEU A 43 4.02 4.57 -9.02
CA LEU A 43 4.11 3.13 -8.78
C LEU A 43 5.10 2.81 -7.65
N ARG A 44 6.25 3.48 -7.63
CA ARG A 44 7.24 3.30 -6.57
C ARG A 44 6.70 3.75 -5.20
N LEU A 45 6.00 4.88 -5.16
CA LEU A 45 5.41 5.38 -3.92
C LEU A 45 4.36 4.40 -3.38
N LEU A 46 3.51 3.86 -4.26
CA LEU A 46 2.49 2.90 -3.85
C LEU A 46 3.11 1.62 -3.30
N ARG A 47 4.16 1.12 -3.94
CA ARG A 47 4.87 -0.06 -3.45
C ARG A 47 5.45 0.17 -2.06
N ARG A 48 6.03 1.33 -1.84
CA ARG A 48 6.57 1.70 -0.53
C ARG A 48 5.47 1.77 0.52
N ASP A 49 4.36 2.41 0.18
CA ASP A 49 3.24 2.57 1.10
C ASP A 49 2.62 1.21 1.46
N ILE A 50 2.48 0.32 0.48
CA ILE A 50 1.99 -1.04 0.74
C ILE A 50 2.93 -1.78 1.67
N ALA A 51 4.24 -1.67 1.48
CA ALA A 51 5.21 -2.31 2.35
C ALA A 51 5.06 -1.81 3.79
N ARG A 52 4.84 -0.52 3.99
CA ARG A 52 4.60 0.06 5.31
C ARG A 52 3.31 -0.46 5.92
N LEU A 53 2.24 -0.53 5.14
CA LEU A 53 0.95 -1.05 5.61
C LEU A 53 1.07 -2.52 6.01
N GLU A 54 1.74 -3.33 5.21
CA GLU A 54 1.93 -4.74 5.51
C GLU A 54 2.81 -4.94 6.75
N THR A 55 3.83 -4.11 6.93
CA THR A 55 4.67 -4.14 8.12
C THR A 55 3.81 -3.88 9.37
N ARG A 56 2.95 -2.87 9.32
CA ARG A 56 2.08 -2.57 10.46
C ARG A 56 1.08 -3.69 10.73
N ILE A 57 0.50 -4.25 9.68
CA ILE A 57 -0.42 -5.37 9.81
C ILE A 57 0.29 -6.56 10.49
N THR A 58 1.50 -6.87 10.05
CA THR A 58 2.30 -7.95 10.64
C THR A 58 2.61 -7.66 12.11
N GLN A 59 2.97 -6.43 12.45
CA GLN A 59 3.22 -6.05 13.83
C GLN A 59 1.99 -6.27 14.72
N LEU A 60 0.82 -5.90 14.23
CA LEU A 60 -0.41 -6.06 14.99
C LEU A 60 -0.81 -7.54 15.14
N ARG A 61 -0.57 -8.34 14.11
CA ARG A 61 -0.85 -9.78 14.14
C ARG A 61 0.05 -10.51 15.12
N ASN A 62 1.33 -10.13 15.17
CA ASN A 62 2.34 -10.82 15.95
C ASN A 62 2.56 -10.18 17.31
N LYS A 63 1.76 -9.17 17.65
CA LYS A 63 1.86 -8.52 18.94
C LYS A 63 1.49 -9.52 20.05
N PRO A 64 2.36 -9.71 21.04
CA PRO A 64 2.02 -10.61 22.15
C PRO A 64 0.78 -10.10 22.87
N ALA A 65 -0.12 -11.02 23.15
CA ALA A 65 -1.34 -10.70 23.86
C ALA A 65 -1.06 -10.39 25.34
#